data_588513a601b5976c3cb32361093086df
#
_entry.id   588513a601b5976c3cb32361093086df
#
_cell.length_a   1.000
_cell.length_b   1.000
_cell.length_c   1.000
_cell.angle_alpha   90.00
_cell.angle_beta   90.00
_cell.angle_gamma   90.00
#
_symmetry.space_group_name_H-M   'P 1'
#
loop_
_entity.id
_entity.type
_entity.pdbx_description
1 polymer ?
#
loop_
_entity_poly.entity_id
_entity_poly.type
_entity_poly.pdbx_seq_one_letter_code
_entity_poly.pdbx_strand_id
1 'polypeptide(L)'
;MRPNSFKKNVAIAASLIFASLGLSAQAAHAAPLSINLYEAIGYAPDEIKAFNASQSQYQIVDVGGSTGPLLAKVAAEGTNPQWGLFWADGDTWAAAADTAGQLAPLNFKPAYSSLGKRLAPKSNAYAITGSTVMVAGLYNAAKLSNPPVTLNAMLRSNYKGQIGMNDPSISGPTYPFVAGIMNQLGSEDAGKNYLLSLKKNGLVVNDRNGPTVHALEIGQINMGLVQNTAALAEIIKFTANPVKGYMPKIVYPGRPTLMPSSLAIDAKRPTAEIAGAQAFVKFVLSPAGQSILSTDDATQNSDVLCYPSIKGTVPNKYLPALPAAYQIIDPYTWGPLQSEIDDWFTANIRAK
;
A
#
# COMPACT_ATOMS: atom_id res chain seq x y z
N MET A 1 -16.31 64.37 91.69
CA MET A 1 -16.22 65.42 90.69
C MET A 1 -15.95 64.84 89.33
N ARG A 2 -16.74 65.21 88.40
CA ARG A 2 -16.56 64.96 86.97
C ARG A 2 -15.31 65.64 86.46
N PRO A 3 -14.72 65.40 85.25
CA PRO A 3 -15.47 65.11 83.96
C PRO A 3 -14.65 64.31 82.92
N ASN A 4 -15.42 64.06 81.93
CA ASN A 4 -15.31 64.25 80.50
C ASN A 4 -14.59 63.24 79.60
N SER A 5 -15.42 62.71 78.83
CA SER A 5 -15.26 61.90 77.62
C SER A 5 -14.60 62.61 76.45
N PHE A 6 -13.77 61.97 75.71
CA PHE A 6 -13.56 62.32 74.32
C PHE A 6 -13.68 61.05 73.45
N LYS A 7 -14.77 61.00 72.72
CA LYS A 7 -15.00 60.02 71.65
C LYS A 7 -14.12 60.40 70.48
N LYS A 8 -13.30 59.48 70.00
CA LYS A 8 -12.63 59.55 68.71
C LYS A 8 -13.32 58.50 67.76
N ASN A 9 -14.05 58.99 66.76
CA ASN A 9 -14.54 58.19 65.68
C ASN A 9 -13.37 57.77 64.83
N VAL A 10 -13.22 56.43 64.67
CA VAL A 10 -12.32 55.83 63.65
C VAL A 10 -13.23 55.29 62.55
N ALA A 11 -13.19 55.97 61.43
CA ALA A 11 -13.83 55.48 60.20
C ALA A 11 -13.00 54.33 59.63
N ILE A 12 -13.56 53.13 59.58
CA ILE A 12 -12.98 51.99 58.93
C ILE A 12 -13.40 52.06 57.46
N ALA A 13 -12.47 52.41 56.57
CA ALA A 13 -12.61 52.27 55.12
C ALA A 13 -12.45 50.79 54.75
N ALA A 14 -13.53 50.16 54.43
CA ALA A 14 -13.50 48.78 53.87
C ALA A 14 -13.10 48.85 52.41
N SER A 15 -11.85 48.54 52.11
CA SER A 15 -11.39 48.36 50.71
C SER A 15 -11.86 46.98 50.19
N LEU A 16 -12.87 47.00 49.35
CA LEU A 16 -13.28 45.82 48.57
C LEU A 16 -12.25 45.53 47.47
N ILE A 17 -11.38 44.57 47.71
CA ILE A 17 -10.49 43.98 46.69
C ILE A 17 -11.38 43.02 45.87
N PHE A 18 -11.82 43.42 44.66
CA PHE A 18 -12.31 42.50 43.67
C PHE A 18 -11.14 41.68 43.12
N ALA A 19 -10.96 40.49 43.65
CA ALA A 19 -10.12 39.48 43.02
C ALA A 19 -10.89 39.00 41.75
N SER A 20 -10.53 39.55 40.60
CA SER A 20 -10.94 39.01 39.30
C SER A 20 -10.23 37.65 39.11
N LEU A 21 -10.90 36.57 39.50
CA LEU A 21 -10.54 35.23 39.08
C LEU A 21 -10.75 35.19 37.55
N GLY A 22 -9.67 35.45 36.81
CA GLY A 22 -9.60 35.12 35.38
C GLY A 22 -9.73 33.62 35.22
N LEU A 23 -10.94 33.12 35.04
CA LEU A 23 -11.15 31.79 34.43
C LEU A 23 -10.62 31.89 33.00
N SER A 24 -9.36 31.54 32.82
CA SER A 24 -8.88 31.08 31.52
C SER A 24 -9.68 29.82 31.18
N ALA A 25 -10.76 29.98 30.41
CA ALA A 25 -11.44 28.89 29.77
C ALA A 25 -10.39 28.23 28.86
N GLN A 26 -9.74 27.20 29.38
CA GLN A 26 -8.97 26.28 28.58
C GLN A 26 -9.98 25.66 27.63
N ALA A 27 -9.98 26.08 26.36
CA ALA A 27 -10.80 25.47 25.34
C ALA A 27 -10.49 23.98 25.39
N ALA A 28 -11.44 23.19 25.89
CA ALA A 28 -11.34 21.74 25.81
C ALA A 28 -11.26 21.41 24.32
N HIS A 29 -10.07 21.09 23.82
CA HIS A 29 -9.93 20.57 22.47
C HIS A 29 -10.78 19.32 22.39
N ALA A 30 -11.78 19.33 21.54
CA ALA A 30 -12.54 18.12 21.23
C ALA A 30 -11.53 17.03 20.79
N ALA A 31 -11.77 15.81 21.26
CA ALA A 31 -10.93 14.69 20.82
C ALA A 31 -10.95 14.60 19.28
N PRO A 32 -9.82 14.28 18.66
CA PRO A 32 -9.75 14.18 17.20
C PRO A 32 -10.74 13.13 16.69
N LEU A 33 -11.33 13.39 15.52
CA LEU A 33 -12.22 12.44 14.85
C LEU A 33 -11.41 11.27 14.31
N SER A 34 -11.69 10.06 14.80
CA SER A 34 -10.96 8.84 14.40
C SER A 34 -11.48 8.29 13.08
N ILE A 35 -10.56 7.90 12.19
CA ILE A 35 -10.84 7.35 10.87
C ILE A 35 -9.95 6.11 10.68
N ASN A 36 -10.55 4.94 10.48
CA ASN A 36 -9.79 3.71 10.26
C ASN A 36 -9.23 3.67 8.84
N LEU A 37 -7.93 3.45 8.73
CA LEU A 37 -7.25 3.14 7.48
C LEU A 37 -6.93 1.64 7.46
N TYR A 38 -7.55 0.91 6.53
CA TYR A 38 -7.17 -0.47 6.21
C TYR A 38 -6.03 -0.42 5.19
N GLU A 39 -4.85 -0.91 5.59
CA GLU A 39 -3.67 -0.71 4.79
C GLU A 39 -2.82 -1.99 4.64
N ALA A 40 -2.19 -2.12 3.48
CA ALA A 40 -1.22 -3.15 3.12
C ALA A 40 0.01 -2.52 2.43
N ILE A 41 0.42 -1.33 2.88
CA ILE A 41 1.54 -0.54 2.35
C ILE A 41 2.55 -0.32 3.48
N GLY A 42 3.77 -0.80 3.31
CA GLY A 42 4.76 -0.83 4.38
C GLY A 42 5.15 0.54 4.95
N TYR A 43 5.03 1.63 4.18
CA TYR A 43 5.31 2.99 4.67
C TYR A 43 4.06 3.74 5.19
N ALA A 44 2.89 3.12 5.15
CA ALA A 44 1.66 3.77 5.63
C ALA A 44 1.72 4.15 7.12
N PRO A 45 2.31 3.36 8.04
CA PRO A 45 2.44 3.75 9.44
C PRO A 45 3.22 5.05 9.65
N ASP A 46 4.25 5.31 8.84
CA ASP A 46 5.03 6.55 8.93
C ASP A 46 4.23 7.76 8.40
N GLU A 47 3.46 7.59 7.33
CA GLU A 47 2.52 8.60 6.83
C GLU A 47 1.43 8.92 7.84
N ILE A 48 0.85 7.90 8.48
CA ILE A 48 -0.14 8.05 9.56
C ILE A 48 0.45 8.85 10.71
N LYS A 49 1.63 8.48 11.17
CA LYS A 49 2.33 9.16 12.27
C LYS A 49 2.59 10.63 11.93
N ALA A 50 3.10 10.90 10.74
CA ALA A 50 3.41 12.26 10.29
C ALA A 50 2.14 13.11 10.15
N PHE A 51 1.07 12.57 9.55
CA PHE A 51 -0.21 13.27 9.44
C PHE A 51 -0.82 13.57 10.81
N ASN A 52 -0.93 12.57 11.69
CA ASN A 52 -1.50 12.72 13.02
C ASN A 52 -0.72 13.75 13.88
N ALA A 53 0.59 13.86 13.69
CA ALA A 53 1.43 14.85 14.37
C ALA A 53 1.27 16.27 13.79
N SER A 54 0.85 16.40 12.53
CA SER A 54 0.78 17.69 11.81
C SER A 54 -0.47 18.51 12.12
N GLN A 55 -1.49 17.91 12.74
CA GLN A 55 -2.79 18.52 13.03
C GLN A 55 -3.47 17.82 14.22
N SER A 56 -4.56 18.40 14.78
CA SER A 56 -5.28 17.87 15.94
C SER A 56 -6.77 17.57 15.68
N GLN A 57 -7.23 17.79 14.45
CA GLN A 57 -8.66 17.64 14.12
C GLN A 57 -9.03 16.18 13.82
N TYR A 58 -8.14 15.42 13.24
CA TYR A 58 -8.35 14.05 12.80
C TYR A 58 -7.29 13.10 13.39
N GLN A 59 -7.67 11.85 13.59
CA GLN A 59 -6.80 10.76 14.01
C GLN A 59 -6.98 9.61 13.01
N ILE A 60 -5.99 9.36 12.17
CA ILE A 60 -5.96 8.15 11.35
C ILE A 60 -5.53 7.00 12.25
N VAL A 61 -6.34 5.94 12.27
CA VAL A 61 -6.13 4.71 13.04
C VAL A 61 -5.69 3.62 12.07
N ASP A 62 -4.51 3.10 12.30
CA ASP A 62 -3.92 2.04 11.49
C ASP A 62 -4.60 0.69 11.75
N VAL A 63 -5.02 0.03 10.66
CA VAL A 63 -5.50 -1.36 10.64
C VAL A 63 -4.74 -2.11 9.56
N GLY A 64 -3.47 -2.39 9.87
CA GLY A 64 -2.55 -3.04 8.93
C GLY A 64 -2.88 -4.51 8.67
N GLY A 65 -2.53 -5.00 7.48
CA GLY A 65 -2.75 -6.38 7.10
C GLY A 65 -2.21 -6.75 5.72
N SER A 66 -2.67 -7.89 5.19
CA SER A 66 -2.47 -8.25 3.79
C SER A 66 -3.73 -7.90 2.99
N THR A 67 -3.57 -7.51 1.73
CA THR A 67 -4.68 -6.99 0.89
C THR A 67 -5.88 -7.94 0.83
N GLY A 68 -5.67 -9.23 0.57
CA GLY A 68 -6.77 -10.20 0.47
C GLY A 68 -7.58 -10.33 1.76
N PRO A 69 -6.98 -10.60 2.93
CA PRO A 69 -7.67 -10.60 4.22
C PRO A 69 -8.40 -9.28 4.55
N LEU A 70 -7.82 -8.12 4.19
CA LEU A 70 -8.48 -6.82 4.39
C LEU A 70 -9.69 -6.65 3.45
N LEU A 71 -9.61 -7.07 2.19
CA LEU A 71 -10.75 -7.08 1.28
C LEU A 71 -11.86 -8.03 1.75
N ALA A 72 -11.51 -9.20 2.26
CA ALA A 72 -12.47 -10.13 2.87
C ALA A 72 -13.15 -9.51 4.10
N LYS A 73 -12.40 -8.76 4.92
CA LYS A 73 -12.94 -8.01 6.05
C LYS A 73 -13.93 -6.93 5.59
N VAL A 74 -13.58 -6.15 4.57
CA VAL A 74 -14.49 -5.14 3.98
C VAL A 74 -15.77 -5.80 3.46
N ALA A 75 -15.66 -6.94 2.76
CA ALA A 75 -16.83 -7.69 2.28
C ALA A 75 -17.72 -8.19 3.43
N ALA A 76 -17.13 -8.67 4.54
CA ALA A 76 -17.86 -9.13 5.71
C ALA A 76 -18.59 -8.00 6.47
N GLU A 77 -18.06 -6.76 6.41
CA GLU A 77 -18.70 -5.57 7.02
C GLU A 77 -19.97 -5.13 6.27
N GLY A 78 -20.08 -5.44 4.99
CA GLY A 78 -21.27 -5.31 4.17
C GLY A 78 -21.88 -3.91 4.13
N THR A 79 -23.05 -3.74 4.77
CA THR A 79 -23.76 -2.45 4.81
C THR A 79 -23.30 -1.53 5.95
N ASN A 80 -22.43 -2.01 6.84
CA ASN A 80 -21.89 -1.25 7.97
C ASN A 80 -20.35 -1.21 7.93
N PRO A 81 -19.76 -0.54 6.93
CA PRO A 81 -18.30 -0.50 6.79
C PRO A 81 -17.65 0.17 7.99
N GLN A 82 -16.55 -0.40 8.46
CA GLN A 82 -15.75 0.14 9.56
C GLN A 82 -14.49 0.85 9.04
N TRP A 83 -14.13 0.65 7.78
CA TRP A 83 -13.04 1.36 7.13
C TRP A 83 -13.50 2.76 6.68
N GLY A 84 -12.63 3.73 6.77
CA GLY A 84 -12.82 5.07 6.18
C GLY A 84 -11.90 5.30 5.01
N LEU A 85 -10.75 4.63 5.05
CA LEU A 85 -9.70 4.63 4.03
C LEU A 85 -9.25 3.20 3.77
N PHE A 86 -8.92 2.90 2.51
CA PHE A 86 -8.29 1.63 2.11
C PHE A 86 -7.08 1.93 1.23
N TRP A 87 -5.90 1.37 1.60
CA TRP A 87 -4.66 1.62 0.89
C TRP A 87 -3.90 0.31 0.63
N ALA A 88 -3.77 -0.06 -0.63
CA ALA A 88 -3.07 -1.29 -1.02
C ALA A 88 -2.45 -1.18 -2.41
N ASP A 89 -1.54 -2.10 -2.71
CA ASP A 89 -0.99 -2.28 -4.05
C ASP A 89 -2.01 -2.87 -5.01
N GLY A 90 -1.93 -2.43 -6.27
CA GLY A 90 -2.91 -2.70 -7.31
C GLY A 90 -4.08 -1.71 -7.26
N ASP A 91 -4.76 -1.59 -8.38
CA ASP A 91 -5.94 -0.73 -8.54
C ASP A 91 -7.19 -1.52 -8.99
N THR A 92 -7.06 -2.81 -9.19
CA THR A 92 -8.18 -3.68 -9.57
C THR A 92 -9.28 -3.70 -8.52
N TRP A 93 -8.93 -3.80 -7.24
CA TRP A 93 -9.86 -3.70 -6.12
C TRP A 93 -10.56 -2.34 -6.06
N ALA A 94 -9.80 -1.26 -6.30
CA ALA A 94 -10.32 0.10 -6.26
C ALA A 94 -11.25 0.38 -7.45
N ALA A 95 -10.92 -0.13 -8.63
CA ALA A 95 -11.77 -0.02 -9.82
C ALA A 95 -13.08 -0.83 -9.66
N ALA A 96 -13.03 -2.01 -9.03
CA ALA A 96 -14.23 -2.78 -8.69
C ALA A 96 -15.12 -2.01 -7.70
N ALA A 97 -14.54 -1.43 -6.65
CA ALA A 97 -15.25 -0.61 -5.66
C ALA A 97 -15.81 0.69 -6.27
N ASP A 98 -15.09 1.34 -7.18
CA ASP A 98 -15.56 2.51 -7.95
C ASP A 98 -16.77 2.15 -8.83
N THR A 99 -16.68 1.05 -9.58
CA THR A 99 -17.78 0.53 -10.40
C THR A 99 -19.02 0.22 -9.57
N ALA A 100 -18.84 -0.26 -8.34
CA ALA A 100 -19.92 -0.54 -7.39
C ALA A 100 -20.45 0.72 -6.67
N GLY A 101 -19.91 1.91 -6.94
CA GLY A 101 -20.31 3.17 -6.29
C GLY A 101 -19.96 3.22 -4.79
N GLN A 102 -18.95 2.50 -4.35
CA GLN A 102 -18.54 2.41 -2.95
C GLN A 102 -17.55 3.50 -2.54
N LEU A 103 -16.95 4.22 -3.48
CA LEU A 103 -15.88 5.18 -3.22
C LEU A 103 -16.38 6.63 -3.27
N ALA A 104 -15.96 7.43 -2.30
CA ALA A 104 -16.12 8.87 -2.34
C ALA A 104 -15.04 9.47 -3.25
N PRO A 105 -15.39 10.19 -4.33
CA PRO A 105 -14.41 10.78 -5.22
C PRO A 105 -13.57 11.83 -4.50
N LEU A 106 -12.31 11.97 -4.90
CA LEU A 106 -11.43 13.00 -4.37
C LEU A 106 -11.99 14.38 -4.71
N ASN A 107 -12.04 15.28 -3.72
CA ASN A 107 -12.51 16.65 -3.88
C ASN A 107 -11.43 17.59 -4.43
N PHE A 108 -10.31 17.07 -4.85
CA PHE A 108 -9.18 17.77 -5.46
C PHE A 108 -8.57 16.95 -6.61
N LYS A 109 -7.74 17.58 -7.41
CA LYS A 109 -6.98 16.90 -8.48
C LYS A 109 -5.53 16.74 -8.06
N PRO A 110 -5.02 15.50 -7.91
CA PRO A 110 -3.63 15.26 -7.60
C PRO A 110 -2.67 15.77 -8.71
N ALA A 111 -1.50 16.26 -8.29
CA ALA A 111 -0.48 16.74 -9.21
C ALA A 111 0.36 15.57 -9.76
N TYR A 112 -0.26 14.68 -10.51
CA TYR A 112 0.40 13.49 -11.04
C TYR A 112 1.55 13.79 -12.00
N SER A 113 2.63 12.99 -11.90
CA SER A 113 3.68 12.87 -12.92
C SER A 113 3.10 12.28 -14.23
N SER A 114 3.91 12.21 -15.28
CA SER A 114 3.51 11.54 -16.53
C SER A 114 3.13 10.06 -16.28
N LEU A 115 3.83 9.38 -15.37
CA LEU A 115 3.53 8.01 -14.97
C LEU A 115 2.22 7.92 -14.20
N GLY A 116 2.05 8.75 -13.17
CA GLY A 116 0.82 8.80 -12.37
C GLY A 116 -0.43 9.09 -13.20
N LYS A 117 -0.33 9.98 -14.20
CA LYS A 117 -1.45 10.28 -15.12
C LYS A 117 -1.90 9.08 -15.95
N ARG A 118 -0.99 8.16 -16.27
CA ARG A 118 -1.33 6.93 -17.02
C ARG A 118 -2.04 5.89 -16.18
N LEU A 119 -1.85 5.95 -14.86
CA LEU A 119 -2.41 5.00 -13.88
C LEU A 119 -3.65 5.54 -13.17
N ALA A 120 -3.83 6.87 -13.15
CA ALA A 120 -4.92 7.51 -12.43
C ALA A 120 -6.29 7.17 -13.02
N PRO A 121 -7.31 6.91 -12.16
CA PRO A 121 -8.67 6.68 -12.62
C PRO A 121 -9.27 7.94 -13.25
N LYS A 122 -10.05 7.78 -14.32
CA LYS A 122 -10.76 8.91 -14.95
C LYS A 122 -11.85 9.50 -14.03
N SER A 123 -12.43 8.67 -13.18
CA SER A 123 -13.47 9.03 -12.20
C SER A 123 -12.94 9.90 -11.05
N ASN A 124 -11.64 9.95 -10.81
CA ASN A 124 -11.02 10.54 -9.62
C ASN A 124 -11.50 9.90 -8.30
N ALA A 125 -11.94 8.63 -8.35
CA ALA A 125 -12.50 7.92 -7.20
C ALA A 125 -11.45 7.45 -6.19
N TYR A 126 -10.18 7.28 -6.62
CA TYR A 126 -9.08 6.90 -5.75
C TYR A 126 -7.78 7.60 -6.18
N ALA A 127 -6.86 7.71 -5.24
CA ALA A 127 -5.53 8.28 -5.46
C ALA A 127 -4.52 7.21 -5.87
N ILE A 128 -3.51 7.61 -6.67
CA ILE A 128 -2.32 6.84 -6.96
C ILE A 128 -1.17 7.42 -6.16
N THR A 129 -0.64 6.67 -5.19
CA THR A 129 0.40 7.14 -4.26
C THR A 129 1.82 6.82 -4.73
N GLY A 130 1.98 5.72 -5.44
CA GLY A 130 3.19 5.22 -6.06
C GLY A 130 2.86 4.18 -7.09
N SER A 131 3.86 3.54 -7.69
CA SER A 131 3.66 2.40 -8.58
C SER A 131 4.81 1.41 -8.51
N THR A 132 4.51 0.14 -8.74
CA THR A 132 5.45 -0.97 -8.65
C THR A 132 5.34 -1.87 -9.87
N VAL A 133 6.31 -2.76 -10.05
CA VAL A 133 6.33 -3.71 -11.16
C VAL A 133 6.18 -5.13 -10.62
N MET A 134 5.16 -5.82 -11.04
CA MET A 134 4.96 -7.24 -10.86
C MET A 134 4.97 -7.91 -12.27
N VAL A 135 5.78 -8.87 -12.60
CA VAL A 135 6.67 -9.65 -11.77
C VAL A 135 8.12 -9.25 -12.02
N ALA A 136 8.86 -9.06 -10.95
CA ALA A 136 10.30 -9.17 -10.98
C ALA A 136 10.66 -10.63 -10.65
N GLY A 137 11.25 -11.32 -11.59
CA GLY A 137 11.82 -12.63 -11.35
C GLY A 137 13.13 -12.49 -10.59
N LEU A 138 13.06 -12.49 -9.26
CA LEU A 138 14.25 -12.53 -8.40
C LEU A 138 14.85 -13.93 -8.45
N TYR A 139 16.10 -14.07 -8.88
CA TYR A 139 16.73 -15.38 -9.04
C TYR A 139 18.13 -15.43 -8.44
N ASN A 140 18.56 -16.64 -8.04
CA ASN A 140 19.91 -16.88 -7.57
C ASN A 140 20.85 -17.16 -8.75
N ALA A 141 21.61 -16.17 -9.18
CA ALA A 141 22.52 -16.27 -10.32
C ALA A 141 23.72 -17.24 -10.07
N ALA A 142 24.00 -17.61 -8.81
CA ALA A 142 24.99 -18.64 -8.49
C ALA A 142 24.47 -20.07 -8.80
N LYS A 143 23.16 -20.26 -8.93
CA LYS A 143 22.51 -21.54 -9.23
C LYS A 143 21.84 -21.56 -10.61
N LEU A 144 21.36 -20.43 -11.07
CA LEU A 144 20.59 -20.29 -12.31
C LEU A 144 21.29 -19.32 -13.25
N SER A 145 22.22 -19.80 -14.08
CA SER A 145 23.01 -18.97 -15.00
C SER A 145 22.17 -18.40 -16.17
N ASN A 146 21.13 -19.10 -16.59
CA ASN A 146 20.24 -18.71 -17.68
C ASN A 146 18.79 -18.63 -17.17
N PRO A 147 18.37 -17.53 -16.54
CA PRO A 147 16.99 -17.38 -16.05
C PRO A 147 16.00 -17.29 -17.22
N PRO A 148 14.74 -17.75 -17.05
CA PRO A 148 13.73 -17.64 -18.09
C PRO A 148 13.33 -16.18 -18.32
N VAL A 149 13.37 -15.71 -19.59
CA VAL A 149 13.06 -14.34 -19.99
C VAL A 149 11.67 -14.19 -20.64
N THR A 150 10.92 -15.28 -20.75
CA THR A 150 9.55 -15.27 -21.30
C THR A 150 8.64 -16.18 -20.47
N LEU A 151 7.32 -15.97 -20.55
CA LEU A 151 6.35 -16.86 -19.89
C LEU A 151 6.55 -18.32 -20.34
N ASN A 152 6.65 -18.57 -21.63
CA ASN A 152 6.84 -19.93 -22.16
C ASN A 152 8.17 -20.55 -21.72
N ALA A 153 9.22 -19.76 -21.52
CA ALA A 153 10.49 -20.28 -21.04
C ALA A 153 10.37 -20.88 -19.62
N MET A 154 9.51 -20.33 -18.77
CA MET A 154 9.26 -20.82 -17.41
C MET A 154 8.63 -22.23 -17.40
N LEU A 155 8.01 -22.67 -18.48
CA LEU A 155 7.41 -24.00 -18.60
C LEU A 155 8.41 -25.10 -18.98
N ARG A 156 9.66 -24.76 -19.30
CA ARG A 156 10.66 -25.75 -19.71
C ARG A 156 11.05 -26.65 -18.53
N SER A 157 11.33 -27.92 -18.82
CA SER A 157 11.63 -28.94 -17.81
C SER A 157 12.87 -28.65 -16.96
N ASN A 158 13.86 -27.88 -17.49
CA ASN A 158 15.04 -27.46 -16.74
C ASN A 158 14.73 -26.48 -15.59
N TYR A 159 13.51 -25.91 -15.53
CA TYR A 159 13.04 -25.07 -14.42
C TYR A 159 12.01 -25.78 -13.52
N LYS A 160 11.81 -27.09 -13.72
CA LYS A 160 10.83 -27.87 -12.94
C LYS A 160 11.14 -27.80 -11.45
N GLY A 161 10.16 -27.37 -10.66
CA GLY A 161 10.25 -27.22 -9.21
C GLY A 161 11.17 -26.08 -8.74
N GLN A 162 11.62 -25.21 -9.65
CA GLN A 162 12.57 -24.14 -9.30
C GLN A 162 11.95 -22.75 -9.22
N ILE A 163 10.68 -22.61 -9.57
CA ILE A 163 9.98 -21.32 -9.62
C ILE A 163 8.95 -21.25 -8.50
N GLY A 164 8.97 -20.16 -7.75
CA GLY A 164 7.96 -19.83 -6.76
C GLY A 164 7.22 -18.55 -7.12
N MET A 165 5.98 -18.40 -6.65
CA MET A 165 5.19 -17.17 -6.74
C MET A 165 4.35 -16.97 -5.48
N ASN A 166 3.78 -15.78 -5.34
CA ASN A 166 2.84 -15.47 -4.28
C ASN A 166 1.42 -15.93 -4.63
N ASP A 167 0.59 -16.07 -3.60
CA ASP A 167 -0.84 -16.33 -3.72
C ASP A 167 -1.62 -15.03 -3.98
N PRO A 168 -2.36 -14.89 -5.09
CA PRO A 168 -3.13 -13.68 -5.40
C PRO A 168 -4.25 -13.41 -4.38
N SER A 169 -4.83 -14.45 -3.75
CA SER A 169 -5.89 -14.29 -2.74
C SER A 169 -5.39 -13.70 -1.41
N ILE A 170 -4.07 -13.61 -1.21
CA ILE A 170 -3.44 -13.07 0.00
C ILE A 170 -2.63 -11.82 -0.31
N SER A 171 -1.77 -11.88 -1.34
CA SER A 171 -0.82 -10.85 -1.74
C SER A 171 -1.41 -9.95 -2.82
N GLY A 172 -1.76 -8.71 -2.46
CA GLY A 172 -2.39 -7.74 -3.36
C GLY A 172 -1.71 -7.54 -4.71
N PRO A 173 -0.38 -7.37 -4.77
CA PRO A 173 0.32 -7.20 -6.05
C PRO A 173 0.27 -8.43 -6.96
N THR A 174 -0.12 -9.60 -6.45
CA THR A 174 -0.09 -10.84 -7.23
C THR A 174 -1.29 -10.97 -8.16
N TYR A 175 -2.48 -10.48 -7.76
CA TYR A 175 -3.63 -10.53 -8.64
C TYR A 175 -3.41 -9.72 -9.94
N PRO A 176 -2.95 -8.46 -9.94
CA PRO A 176 -2.60 -7.75 -11.17
C PRO A 176 -1.59 -8.47 -12.06
N PHE A 177 -0.68 -9.27 -11.49
CA PHE A 177 0.22 -10.11 -12.26
C PHE A 177 -0.52 -11.28 -12.93
N VAL A 178 -1.39 -11.98 -12.20
CA VAL A 178 -2.22 -13.08 -12.76
C VAL A 178 -3.09 -12.55 -13.89
N ALA A 179 -3.79 -11.44 -13.68
CA ALA A 179 -4.55 -10.74 -14.71
C ALA A 179 -3.66 -10.30 -15.89
N GLY A 180 -2.43 -9.86 -15.60
CA GLY A 180 -1.43 -9.51 -16.60
C GLY A 180 -0.99 -10.69 -17.47
N ILE A 181 -0.88 -11.89 -16.92
CA ILE A 181 -0.65 -13.14 -17.69
C ILE A 181 -1.83 -13.37 -18.63
N MET A 182 -3.06 -13.31 -18.14
CA MET A 182 -4.29 -13.48 -18.91
C MET A 182 -4.38 -12.45 -20.05
N ASN A 183 -4.13 -11.18 -19.74
CA ASN A 183 -4.08 -10.09 -20.71
C ASN A 183 -2.99 -10.30 -21.77
N GLN A 184 -1.79 -10.74 -21.39
CA GLN A 184 -0.68 -11.00 -22.33
C GLN A 184 -0.95 -12.19 -23.23
N LEU A 185 -1.67 -13.22 -22.75
CA LEU A 185 -2.00 -14.44 -23.49
C LEU A 185 -3.33 -14.31 -24.26
N GLY A 186 -4.05 -13.20 -24.10
CA GLY A 186 -5.23 -12.82 -24.88
C GLY A 186 -6.55 -13.29 -24.32
N SER A 187 -6.59 -14.10 -23.26
CA SER A 187 -7.83 -14.48 -22.57
C SER A 187 -7.58 -15.02 -21.17
N GLU A 188 -8.63 -15.03 -20.35
CA GLU A 188 -8.65 -15.65 -19.03
C GLU A 188 -8.32 -17.15 -19.11
N ASP A 189 -8.95 -17.88 -20.02
CA ASP A 189 -8.71 -19.32 -20.22
C ASP A 189 -7.26 -19.62 -20.60
N ALA A 190 -6.67 -18.83 -21.48
CA ALA A 190 -5.26 -19.00 -21.85
C ALA A 190 -4.35 -18.78 -20.65
N GLY A 191 -4.64 -17.79 -19.80
CA GLY A 191 -3.92 -17.54 -18.56
C GLY A 191 -4.12 -18.66 -17.53
N LYS A 192 -5.34 -19.15 -17.34
CA LYS A 192 -5.67 -20.28 -16.46
C LYS A 192 -4.89 -21.54 -16.90
N ASN A 193 -4.90 -21.86 -18.18
CA ASN A 193 -4.16 -23.01 -18.75
C ASN A 193 -2.63 -22.85 -18.59
N TYR A 194 -2.11 -21.65 -18.71
CA TYR A 194 -0.71 -21.35 -18.46
C TYR A 194 -0.33 -21.60 -16.99
N LEU A 195 -1.14 -21.13 -16.04
CA LEU A 195 -0.93 -21.34 -14.60
C LEU A 195 -1.02 -22.83 -14.22
N LEU A 196 -1.95 -23.57 -14.79
CA LEU A 196 -2.00 -25.04 -14.64
C LEU A 196 -0.74 -25.72 -15.19
N SER A 197 -0.18 -25.22 -16.28
CA SER A 197 1.08 -25.73 -16.84
C SER A 197 2.27 -25.41 -15.91
N LEU A 198 2.30 -24.23 -15.29
CA LEU A 198 3.29 -23.90 -14.25
C LEU A 198 3.14 -24.82 -13.03
N LYS A 199 1.91 -25.09 -12.56
CA LYS A 199 1.65 -26.04 -11.47
C LYS A 199 2.21 -27.42 -11.83
N LYS A 200 1.91 -27.93 -13.05
CA LYS A 200 2.45 -29.21 -13.54
C LYS A 200 3.96 -29.19 -13.62
N ASN A 201 4.60 -28.04 -13.86
CA ASN A 201 6.03 -27.83 -13.83
C ASN A 201 6.59 -27.63 -12.40
N GLY A 202 5.79 -27.88 -11.36
CA GLY A 202 6.21 -27.84 -9.96
C GLY A 202 6.32 -26.43 -9.37
N LEU A 203 5.42 -25.52 -9.78
CA LEU A 203 5.32 -24.17 -9.19
C LEU A 203 5.14 -24.28 -7.66
N VAL A 204 5.95 -23.53 -6.91
CA VAL A 204 5.80 -23.36 -5.47
C VAL A 204 4.99 -22.10 -5.17
N VAL A 205 3.89 -22.22 -4.43
CA VAL A 205 3.05 -21.07 -4.06
C VAL A 205 3.27 -20.73 -2.59
N ASN A 206 3.66 -19.51 -2.33
CA ASN A 206 3.84 -18.94 -0.99
C ASN A 206 2.78 -17.85 -0.74
N ASP A 207 2.58 -17.46 0.51
CA ASP A 207 1.54 -16.48 0.84
C ASP A 207 1.83 -15.09 0.25
N ARG A 208 3.10 -14.62 0.28
CA ARG A 208 3.47 -13.24 -0.11
C ARG A 208 4.98 -13.12 -0.39
N ASN A 209 5.43 -11.90 -0.71
CA ASN A 209 6.83 -11.62 -1.10
C ASN A 209 7.86 -12.17 -0.11
N GLY A 210 7.72 -11.92 1.20
CA GLY A 210 8.70 -12.36 2.20
C GLY A 210 8.95 -13.88 2.20
N PRO A 211 7.93 -14.74 2.35
CA PRO A 211 8.08 -16.18 2.22
C PRO A 211 8.64 -16.64 0.87
N THR A 212 8.32 -15.98 -0.26
CA THR A 212 8.86 -16.33 -1.57
C THR A 212 10.36 -15.98 -1.67
N VAL A 213 10.77 -14.83 -1.15
CA VAL A 213 12.19 -14.44 -1.05
C VAL A 213 12.94 -15.41 -0.14
N HIS A 214 12.36 -15.75 1.01
CA HIS A 214 12.97 -16.70 1.94
C HIS A 214 13.16 -18.10 1.31
N ALA A 215 12.19 -18.59 0.56
CA ALA A 215 12.32 -19.86 -0.17
C ALA A 215 13.49 -19.84 -1.18
N LEU A 216 13.77 -18.68 -1.79
CA LEU A 216 14.93 -18.47 -2.65
C LEU A 216 16.25 -18.43 -1.86
N GLU A 217 16.29 -17.72 -0.72
CA GLU A 217 17.47 -17.62 0.15
C GLU A 217 17.94 -19.00 0.63
N ILE A 218 17.00 -19.85 1.06
CA ILE A 218 17.32 -21.22 1.55
C ILE A 218 17.49 -22.27 0.44
N GLY A 219 17.31 -21.86 -0.84
CA GLY A 219 17.50 -22.73 -2.00
C GLY A 219 16.37 -23.75 -2.24
N GLN A 220 15.18 -23.53 -1.67
CA GLN A 220 13.98 -24.31 -1.97
C GLN A 220 13.51 -24.06 -3.41
N ILE A 221 13.69 -22.83 -3.91
CA ILE A 221 13.49 -22.41 -5.30
C ILE A 221 14.75 -21.70 -5.79
N ASN A 222 14.91 -21.56 -7.11
CA ASN A 222 16.00 -20.79 -7.72
C ASN A 222 15.51 -19.46 -8.35
N MET A 223 14.21 -19.26 -8.44
CA MET A 223 13.57 -18.03 -8.92
C MET A 223 12.24 -17.78 -8.21
N GLY A 224 12.08 -16.60 -7.64
CA GLY A 224 10.84 -16.13 -7.03
C GLY A 224 10.19 -15.05 -7.90
N LEU A 225 8.90 -15.21 -8.21
CA LEU A 225 8.09 -14.22 -8.91
C LEU A 225 7.50 -13.27 -7.87
N VAL A 226 8.17 -12.14 -7.64
CA VAL A 226 7.85 -11.19 -6.57
C VAL A 226 7.69 -9.76 -7.11
N GLN A 227 7.27 -8.85 -6.27
CA GLN A 227 7.23 -7.43 -6.56
C GLN A 227 8.66 -6.87 -6.67
N ASN A 228 8.88 -5.88 -7.56
CA ASN A 228 10.22 -5.31 -7.73
C ASN A 228 10.77 -4.69 -6.45
N THR A 229 9.93 -4.15 -5.59
CA THR A 229 10.33 -3.57 -4.30
C THR A 229 10.99 -4.62 -3.41
N ALA A 230 10.37 -5.79 -3.26
CA ALA A 230 10.92 -6.91 -2.49
C ALA A 230 12.21 -7.46 -3.13
N ALA A 231 12.25 -7.56 -4.46
CA ALA A 231 13.44 -8.01 -5.17
C ALA A 231 14.63 -7.05 -5.02
N LEU A 232 14.38 -5.73 -5.08
CA LEU A 232 15.41 -4.71 -4.87
C LEU A 232 15.91 -4.69 -3.42
N ALA A 233 15.01 -4.78 -2.45
CA ALA A 233 15.38 -4.84 -1.04
C ALA A 233 16.30 -6.04 -0.75
N GLU A 234 16.00 -7.20 -1.35
CA GLU A 234 16.87 -8.38 -1.21
C GLU A 234 18.25 -8.19 -1.84
N ILE A 235 18.34 -7.53 -3.00
CA ILE A 235 19.63 -7.20 -3.62
C ILE A 235 20.42 -6.21 -2.76
N ILE A 236 19.77 -5.20 -2.18
CA ILE A 236 20.40 -4.23 -1.28
C ILE A 236 20.94 -4.95 -0.03
N LYS A 237 20.11 -5.80 0.60
CA LYS A 237 20.50 -6.62 1.75
C LYS A 237 21.71 -7.51 1.45
N PHE A 238 21.69 -8.22 0.31
CA PHE A 238 22.80 -9.07 -0.12
C PHE A 238 24.06 -8.24 -0.39
N THR A 239 23.95 -7.06 -1.02
CA THR A 239 25.09 -6.20 -1.31
C THR A 239 25.79 -5.74 -0.03
N ALA A 240 25.03 -5.47 1.03
CA ALA A 240 25.56 -5.11 2.34
C ALA A 240 26.18 -6.33 3.08
N ASN A 241 25.61 -7.52 2.92
CA ASN A 241 26.03 -8.75 3.60
C ASN A 241 26.03 -9.95 2.64
N PRO A 242 27.07 -10.10 1.79
CA PRO A 242 27.13 -11.19 0.81
C PRO A 242 27.15 -12.57 1.45
N VAL A 243 26.38 -13.49 0.89
CA VAL A 243 26.32 -14.91 1.33
C VAL A 243 26.88 -15.80 0.23
N LYS A 244 27.80 -16.71 0.61
CA LYS A 244 28.42 -17.66 -0.33
C LYS A 244 27.36 -18.59 -0.95
N GLY A 245 27.38 -18.70 -2.29
CA GLY A 245 26.45 -19.57 -3.02
C GLY A 245 25.07 -18.96 -3.28
N TYR A 246 24.86 -17.71 -2.87
CA TYR A 246 23.66 -16.92 -3.16
C TYR A 246 24.05 -15.62 -3.86
N MET A 247 23.42 -15.30 -4.98
CA MET A 247 23.67 -14.09 -5.76
C MET A 247 22.34 -13.62 -6.38
N PRO A 248 21.54 -12.81 -5.64
CA PRO A 248 20.24 -12.36 -6.12
C PRO A 248 20.39 -11.38 -7.29
N LYS A 249 19.63 -11.61 -8.35
CA LYS A 249 19.51 -10.75 -9.52
C LYS A 249 18.05 -10.73 -9.98
N ILE A 250 17.69 -9.71 -10.78
CA ILE A 250 16.34 -9.57 -11.35
C ILE A 250 16.36 -9.88 -12.83
N VAL A 251 15.32 -10.58 -13.29
CA VAL A 251 14.93 -10.73 -14.69
C VAL A 251 13.42 -10.46 -14.80
N TYR A 252 12.97 -9.99 -15.95
CA TYR A 252 11.55 -9.75 -16.21
C TYR A 252 11.05 -10.74 -17.27
N PRO A 253 10.37 -11.85 -16.88
CA PRO A 253 9.82 -12.81 -17.82
C PRO A 253 8.62 -12.22 -18.57
N GLY A 254 8.76 -12.06 -19.88
CA GLY A 254 7.71 -11.46 -20.70
C GLY A 254 7.57 -9.95 -20.47
N ARG A 255 6.34 -9.46 -20.36
CA ARG A 255 6.01 -8.07 -20.04
C ARG A 255 5.47 -8.00 -18.62
N PRO A 256 6.27 -7.57 -17.64
CA PRO A 256 5.78 -7.42 -16.28
C PRO A 256 4.66 -6.38 -16.21
N THR A 257 3.78 -6.52 -15.24
CA THR A 257 2.66 -5.59 -15.01
C THR A 257 3.13 -4.43 -14.14
N LEU A 258 3.03 -3.21 -14.67
CA LEU A 258 3.15 -1.99 -13.88
C LEU A 258 1.78 -1.72 -13.25
N MET A 259 1.75 -1.58 -11.94
CA MET A 259 0.53 -1.36 -11.17
C MET A 259 0.73 -0.23 -10.17
N PRO A 260 -0.30 0.56 -9.86
CA PRO A 260 -0.23 1.58 -8.82
C PRO A 260 -0.37 0.99 -7.42
N SER A 261 0.01 1.80 -6.41
CA SER A 261 -0.50 1.69 -5.05
C SER A 261 -1.69 2.65 -4.94
N SER A 262 -2.86 2.15 -4.58
CA SER A 262 -4.12 2.88 -4.63
C SER A 262 -4.66 3.17 -3.24
N LEU A 263 -5.10 4.42 -3.00
CA LEU A 263 -5.67 4.91 -1.75
C LEU A 263 -7.08 5.47 -2.03
N ALA A 264 -8.09 4.86 -1.42
CA ALA A 264 -9.50 5.19 -1.62
C ALA A 264 -10.22 5.51 -0.32
N ILE A 265 -11.37 6.21 -0.44
CA ILE A 265 -12.21 6.67 0.66
C ILE A 265 -13.58 6.00 0.54
N ASP A 266 -14.12 5.45 1.62
CA ASP A 266 -15.47 4.89 1.63
C ASP A 266 -16.53 5.99 1.54
N ALA A 267 -17.45 5.85 0.56
CA ALA A 267 -18.54 6.81 0.34
C ALA A 267 -19.65 6.74 1.41
N LYS A 268 -19.73 5.65 2.19
CA LYS A 268 -20.78 5.46 3.20
C LYS A 268 -20.43 6.06 4.56
N ARG A 269 -19.21 6.58 4.74
CA ARG A 269 -18.84 7.23 6.01
C ARG A 269 -19.50 8.57 6.20
N PRO A 270 -19.66 9.03 7.46
CA PRO A 270 -20.14 10.38 7.74
C PRO A 270 -19.33 11.46 7.04
N THR A 271 -19.96 12.54 6.61
CA THR A 271 -19.31 13.65 5.88
C THR A 271 -18.06 14.18 6.58
N ALA A 272 -18.07 14.25 7.93
CA ALA A 272 -16.91 14.70 8.69
C ALA A 272 -15.72 13.73 8.60
N GLU A 273 -15.98 12.42 8.59
CA GLU A 273 -14.93 11.40 8.39
C GLU A 273 -14.39 11.44 6.95
N ILE A 274 -15.27 11.60 5.94
CA ILE A 274 -14.86 11.77 4.54
C ILE A 274 -13.97 13.02 4.42
N ALA A 275 -14.29 14.12 5.09
CA ALA A 275 -13.45 15.33 5.07
C ALA A 275 -12.06 15.07 5.65
N GLY A 276 -11.95 14.33 6.76
CA GLY A 276 -10.67 13.93 7.35
C GLY A 276 -9.90 12.95 6.46
N ALA A 277 -10.59 11.99 5.85
CA ALA A 277 -10.00 11.09 4.88
C ALA A 277 -9.43 11.83 3.65
N GLN A 278 -10.17 12.82 3.10
CA GLN A 278 -9.67 13.70 2.04
C GLN A 278 -8.41 14.48 2.46
N ALA A 279 -8.38 14.96 3.72
CA ALA A 279 -7.21 15.65 4.25
C ALA A 279 -5.99 14.71 4.33
N PHE A 280 -6.17 13.48 4.76
CA PHE A 280 -5.11 12.46 4.79
C PHE A 280 -4.61 12.14 3.38
N VAL A 281 -5.50 11.85 2.43
CA VAL A 281 -5.11 11.57 1.02
C VAL A 281 -4.32 12.76 0.45
N LYS A 282 -4.77 13.99 0.70
CA LYS A 282 -4.05 15.19 0.26
C LYS A 282 -2.67 15.33 0.91
N PHE A 283 -2.52 14.94 2.18
CA PHE A 283 -1.24 14.91 2.87
C PHE A 283 -0.29 13.89 2.24
N VAL A 284 -0.71 12.63 2.06
CA VAL A 284 0.09 11.57 1.42
C VAL A 284 0.60 12.00 0.04
N LEU A 285 -0.23 12.72 -0.74
CA LEU A 285 0.14 13.20 -2.07
C LEU A 285 0.87 14.55 -2.06
N SER A 286 1.11 15.14 -0.89
CA SER A 286 1.88 16.39 -0.75
C SER A 286 3.39 16.13 -0.82
N PRO A 287 4.23 17.17 -1.01
CA PRO A 287 5.68 17.02 -0.90
C PRO A 287 6.14 16.45 0.45
N ALA A 288 5.44 16.74 1.55
CA ALA A 288 5.77 16.20 2.87
C ALA A 288 5.53 14.69 2.94
N GLY A 289 4.35 14.19 2.53
CA GLY A 289 4.07 12.77 2.45
C GLY A 289 5.00 12.08 1.45
N GLN A 290 5.10 12.59 0.23
CA GLN A 290 5.93 11.96 -0.80
C GLN A 290 7.43 11.93 -0.48
N SER A 291 7.91 12.71 0.51
CA SER A 291 9.33 12.68 0.91
C SER A 291 9.76 11.34 1.50
N ILE A 292 8.82 10.53 2.01
CA ILE A 292 9.10 9.20 2.56
C ILE A 292 9.69 8.24 1.51
N LEU A 293 9.32 8.41 0.24
CA LEU A 293 9.80 7.55 -0.85
C LEU A 293 11.29 7.73 -1.14
N SER A 294 11.91 8.79 -0.66
CA SER A 294 13.36 9.03 -0.80
C SER A 294 14.19 8.60 0.40
N THR A 295 13.59 7.98 1.41
CA THR A 295 14.29 7.52 2.62
C THR A 295 15.29 6.40 2.32
N ASP A 296 16.32 6.27 3.16
CA ASP A 296 17.35 5.24 3.01
C ASP A 296 16.96 3.88 3.61
N ASP A 297 15.78 3.76 4.21
CA ASP A 297 15.35 2.58 4.97
C ASP A 297 14.71 1.47 4.09
N ALA A 298 15.19 1.36 2.87
CA ALA A 298 14.66 0.41 1.88
C ALA A 298 14.81 -1.09 2.26
N THR A 299 15.70 -1.41 3.21
CA THR A 299 15.86 -2.78 3.72
C THR A 299 14.85 -3.14 4.80
N GLN A 300 14.40 -2.17 5.56
CA GLN A 300 13.36 -2.33 6.58
C GLN A 300 11.97 -2.21 5.96
N ASN A 301 11.82 -1.29 5.01
CA ASN A 301 10.57 -1.02 4.33
C ASN A 301 10.78 -0.99 2.81
N SER A 302 10.57 -2.14 2.17
CA SER A 302 10.80 -2.28 0.72
C SER A 302 9.86 -1.43 -0.13
N ASP A 303 8.70 -1.03 0.38
CA ASP A 303 7.67 -0.35 -0.41
C ASP A 303 8.06 1.10 -0.78
N VAL A 304 9.05 1.69 -0.09
CA VAL A 304 9.66 2.97 -0.51
C VAL A 304 10.40 2.86 -1.85
N LEU A 305 10.69 1.63 -2.33
CA LEU A 305 11.29 1.36 -3.65
C LEU A 305 10.25 1.37 -4.78
N CYS A 306 9.14 2.08 -4.62
CA CYS A 306 8.16 2.29 -5.67
C CYS A 306 8.53 3.46 -6.59
N TYR A 307 8.00 3.45 -7.82
CA TYR A 307 8.15 4.57 -8.77
C TYR A 307 7.18 5.69 -8.40
N PRO A 308 7.67 6.93 -8.20
CA PRO A 308 6.81 8.04 -7.80
C PRO A 308 5.72 8.36 -8.83
N SER A 309 4.49 8.52 -8.35
CA SER A 309 3.35 8.90 -9.17
C SER A 309 3.03 10.40 -9.13
N ILE A 310 3.61 11.15 -8.17
CA ILE A 310 3.40 12.59 -8.00
C ILE A 310 4.56 13.39 -8.61
N LYS A 311 4.21 14.49 -9.26
CA LYS A 311 5.20 15.39 -9.87
C LYS A 311 6.12 16.03 -8.82
N GLY A 312 7.42 15.95 -9.05
CA GLY A 312 8.42 16.55 -8.16
C GLY A 312 8.86 15.64 -7.00
N THR A 313 8.25 14.45 -6.83
CA THR A 313 8.72 13.46 -5.87
C THR A 313 10.12 12.96 -6.28
N VAL A 314 11.04 12.95 -5.33
CA VAL A 314 12.38 12.38 -5.51
C VAL A 314 12.28 10.86 -5.34
N PRO A 315 12.65 10.06 -6.35
CA PRO A 315 12.66 8.62 -6.22
C PRO A 315 13.74 8.16 -5.24
N ASN A 316 13.55 6.97 -4.66
CA ASN A 316 14.60 6.32 -3.87
C ASN A 316 15.86 6.12 -4.70
N LYS A 317 17.04 6.35 -4.12
CA LYS A 317 18.34 6.25 -4.81
C LYS A 317 18.65 4.86 -5.35
N TYR A 318 18.04 3.82 -4.80
CA TYR A 318 18.20 2.43 -5.23
C TYR A 318 17.22 2.01 -6.33
N LEU A 319 16.26 2.87 -6.69
CA LEU A 319 15.25 2.54 -7.67
C LEU A 319 15.86 2.63 -9.10
N PRO A 320 15.90 1.52 -9.86
CA PRO A 320 16.36 1.56 -11.25
C PRO A 320 15.31 2.20 -12.16
N ALA A 321 15.68 2.45 -13.39
CA ALA A 321 14.70 2.79 -14.43
C ALA A 321 13.65 1.68 -14.59
N LEU A 322 12.45 2.08 -15.02
CA LEU A 322 11.41 1.10 -15.38
C LEU A 322 11.94 0.11 -16.42
N PRO A 323 11.49 -1.16 -16.38
CA PRO A 323 11.78 -2.12 -17.45
C PRO A 323 11.42 -1.55 -18.82
N ALA A 324 12.24 -1.83 -19.83
CA ALA A 324 12.03 -1.31 -21.19
C ALA A 324 10.69 -1.77 -21.80
N ALA A 325 10.23 -2.96 -21.42
CA ALA A 325 8.92 -3.50 -21.80
C ALA A 325 8.12 -3.84 -20.55
N TYR A 326 6.93 -3.27 -20.42
CA TYR A 326 5.94 -3.57 -19.39
C TYR A 326 4.53 -3.38 -19.95
N GLN A 327 3.55 -3.87 -19.22
CA GLN A 327 2.14 -3.64 -19.52
C GLN A 327 1.45 -2.92 -18.35
N ILE A 328 0.38 -2.21 -18.67
CA ILE A 328 -0.63 -1.74 -17.73
C ILE A 328 -1.91 -2.46 -18.13
N ILE A 329 -2.53 -3.16 -17.20
CA ILE A 329 -3.85 -3.78 -17.43
C ILE A 329 -4.95 -2.74 -17.17
N ASP A 330 -6.09 -2.91 -17.79
CA ASP A 330 -7.26 -2.09 -17.46
C ASP A 330 -7.91 -2.59 -16.16
N PRO A 331 -7.84 -1.84 -15.06
CA PRO A 331 -8.34 -2.29 -13.77
C PRO A 331 -9.88 -2.42 -13.75
N TYR A 332 -10.60 -1.69 -14.60
CA TYR A 332 -12.06 -1.79 -14.70
C TYR A 332 -12.53 -3.05 -15.46
N THR A 333 -11.69 -3.60 -16.32
CA THR A 333 -11.91 -4.91 -16.95
C THR A 333 -11.60 -6.05 -15.96
N TRP A 334 -10.46 -5.99 -15.28
CA TRP A 334 -9.96 -7.09 -14.45
C TRP A 334 -10.42 -7.05 -12.99
N GLY A 335 -10.76 -5.88 -12.46
CA GLY A 335 -11.21 -5.73 -11.07
C GLY A 335 -12.47 -6.53 -10.73
N PRO A 336 -13.55 -6.48 -11.53
CA PRO A 336 -14.76 -7.27 -11.28
C PRO A 336 -14.56 -8.78 -11.27
N LEU A 337 -13.49 -9.27 -11.90
CA LEU A 337 -13.16 -10.71 -12.00
C LEU A 337 -12.24 -11.19 -10.87
N GLN A 338 -11.75 -10.29 -10.01
CA GLN A 338 -10.72 -10.63 -9.03
C GLN A 338 -11.14 -11.76 -8.10
N SER A 339 -12.31 -11.67 -7.49
CA SER A 339 -12.79 -12.70 -6.54
C SER A 339 -12.89 -14.08 -7.20
N GLU A 340 -13.47 -14.15 -8.40
CA GLU A 340 -13.61 -15.41 -9.14
C GLU A 340 -12.26 -16.03 -9.49
N ILE A 341 -11.32 -15.21 -9.96
CA ILE A 341 -9.98 -15.67 -10.35
C ILE A 341 -9.16 -16.10 -9.14
N ASP A 342 -9.26 -15.38 -8.01
CA ASP A 342 -8.59 -15.74 -6.75
C ASP A 342 -9.12 -17.07 -6.19
N ASP A 343 -10.44 -17.28 -6.22
CA ASP A 343 -11.08 -18.55 -5.84
C ASP A 343 -10.63 -19.69 -6.74
N TRP A 344 -10.63 -19.44 -8.06
CA TRP A 344 -10.15 -20.42 -9.05
C TRP A 344 -8.66 -20.77 -8.80
N PHE A 345 -7.82 -19.77 -8.54
CA PHE A 345 -6.39 -19.98 -8.26
C PHE A 345 -6.20 -20.81 -6.99
N THR A 346 -6.92 -20.50 -5.94
CA THR A 346 -6.90 -21.25 -4.68
C THR A 346 -7.29 -22.71 -4.90
N ALA A 347 -8.37 -22.97 -5.61
CA ALA A 347 -8.86 -24.32 -5.85
C ALA A 347 -7.98 -25.14 -6.79
N ASN A 348 -7.40 -24.51 -7.84
CA ASN A 348 -6.73 -25.23 -8.92
C ASN A 348 -5.20 -25.17 -8.86
N ILE A 349 -4.62 -24.12 -8.29
CA ILE A 349 -3.18 -23.89 -8.27
C ILE A 349 -2.61 -24.14 -6.88
N ARG A 350 -3.17 -23.51 -5.85
CA ARG A 350 -2.68 -23.63 -4.46
C ARG A 350 -3.03 -24.98 -3.82
N ALA A 351 -4.21 -25.51 -4.07
CA ALA A 351 -4.62 -26.81 -3.53
C ALA A 351 -3.64 -27.92 -3.95
N LYS A 352 -3.25 -28.74 -2.96
CA LYS A 352 -2.31 -29.88 -3.14
C LYS A 352 -2.94 -31.01 -3.96
#